data_ea96ee23a1be36921581a1b1410a0af3
#
_entry.id   ea96ee23a1be36921581a1b1410a0af3
#
_cell.length_a   1.000
_cell.length_b   1.000
_cell.length_c   1.000
_cell.angle_alpha   90.00
_cell.angle_beta   90.00
_cell.angle_gamma   90.00
#
_symmetry.space_group_name_H-M   'P 1'
#
loop_
_entity.id
_entity.type
_entity.pdbx_description
1 polymer ?
#
loop_
_entity_poly.entity_id
_entity_poly.type
_entity_poly.pdbx_seq_one_letter_code
_entity_poly.pdbx_strand_id
1 'polypeptide(L)'
;MNQGQSTTLIELSQRLKVNMNFEYSDKVKELKKRLCAFMDEHIHPNEGRFYNEIERDRWAPTRVIEELKPKARAAGLWNLFLPDHEYGAGLTNLEYAPLCEIMGRSIMAPEVFNCSAPDTGNMEVLARYGTEEQKEQWLKPLLAGEIRSCFAMTEPAVASSDATNIQASIRREGNEYVLNGRKWWSSGAGDPRCKIAIFMGKTDPTAKRHLQQSMVLVPMDTPGVKMERLLTVFGYDHAPHGHGDVTFENVRIPISNMLLGEGRGFEIAQGRLGPGRIHHCMRCIGVAERALAMMCERVQKRIAFGKPLAEQGTIRADIALSRMEIEQVRLLTLKAAYMMDTAGNKEARAEIAMIKVVAPNVTLRVLDRAIQAHGGAGVSQDTFLAGAWANVRTLRLADGPDEVHTEAIAKLELQSGRSATHSC
;
A
#
# COMPACT_ATOMS: atom_id res chain seq x y z
N MET A 1 50.54 -25.63 5.49
CA MET A 1 50.49 -24.54 6.49
C MET A 1 49.43 -23.57 6.06
N ASN A 2 48.21 -23.70 6.60
CA ASN A 2 47.10 -22.81 6.35
C ASN A 2 47.10 -21.75 7.44
N GLN A 3 47.42 -20.51 7.09
CA GLN A 3 47.23 -19.37 7.96
C GLN A 3 45.74 -18.92 7.80
N GLY A 4 44.90 -19.35 8.72
CA GLY A 4 43.56 -18.80 8.90
C GLY A 4 43.69 -17.39 9.48
N GLN A 5 43.29 -16.39 8.73
CA GLN A 5 43.13 -15.00 9.25
C GLN A 5 41.99 -14.98 10.28
N SER A 6 42.39 -14.86 11.53
CA SER A 6 41.45 -14.58 12.63
C SER A 6 41.04 -13.11 12.54
N THR A 7 39.83 -12.87 12.03
CA THR A 7 39.22 -11.54 12.07
C THR A 7 38.93 -11.22 13.53
N THR A 8 39.60 -10.20 14.08
CA THR A 8 39.50 -9.84 15.49
C THR A 8 38.15 -9.25 15.83
N LEU A 9 37.65 -9.52 17.05
CA LEU A 9 36.41 -8.94 17.62
C LEU A 9 36.33 -7.40 17.49
N ILE A 10 37.50 -6.74 17.35
CA ILE A 10 37.60 -5.28 17.14
C ILE A 10 37.17 -4.90 15.72
N GLU A 11 37.46 -5.69 14.69
CA GLU A 11 36.99 -5.44 13.31
C GLU A 11 35.52 -5.72 13.17
N LEU A 12 34.95 -6.68 13.89
CA LEU A 12 33.52 -6.92 13.98
C LEU A 12 32.80 -5.77 14.72
N SER A 13 33.39 -5.20 15.78
CA SER A 13 32.82 -4.06 16.50
C SER A 13 32.87 -2.75 15.70
N GLN A 14 33.85 -2.60 14.81
CA GLN A 14 33.93 -1.46 13.89
C GLN A 14 32.94 -1.53 12.74
N ARG A 15 32.50 -2.74 12.33
CA ARG A 15 31.39 -2.92 11.36
C ARG A 15 30.02 -2.64 11.95
N LEU A 16 29.88 -2.62 13.28
CA LEU A 16 28.62 -2.39 14.00
C LEU A 16 28.46 -0.95 14.55
N LYS A 17 29.25 0.01 14.12
CA LYS A 17 28.89 1.41 14.30
C LYS A 17 27.79 1.76 13.30
N VAL A 18 26.57 1.29 13.57
CA VAL A 18 25.36 1.85 13.00
C VAL A 18 25.27 3.26 13.60
N ASN A 19 25.76 4.25 12.87
CA ASN A 19 25.41 5.63 13.14
C ASN A 19 23.91 5.75 12.89
N MET A 20 23.10 5.59 13.92
CA MET A 20 21.67 5.90 13.84
C MET A 20 21.56 7.42 13.65
N ASN A 21 21.44 7.81 12.38
CA ASN A 21 21.14 9.18 12.03
C ASN A 21 19.64 9.29 11.75
N PHE A 22 18.93 10.05 12.58
CA PHE A 22 17.51 10.34 12.38
C PHE A 22 17.28 11.49 11.37
N GLU A 23 18.35 12.10 10.87
CA GLU A 23 18.29 13.15 9.86
C GLU A 23 18.03 12.56 8.46
N TYR A 24 17.08 13.14 7.76
CA TYR A 24 16.87 12.85 6.35
C TYR A 24 18.01 13.42 5.49
N SER A 25 18.32 12.78 4.38
CA SER A 25 19.25 13.33 3.38
C SER A 25 18.74 14.69 2.85
N ASP A 26 19.66 15.52 2.36
CA ASP A 26 19.30 16.84 1.82
C ASP A 26 18.34 16.72 0.64
N LYS A 27 18.48 15.66 -0.20
CA LYS A 27 17.54 15.29 -1.26
C LYS A 27 16.12 15.10 -0.70
N VAL A 28 15.97 14.32 0.38
CA VAL A 28 14.68 14.07 1.02
C VAL A 28 14.12 15.32 1.68
N LYS A 29 14.96 16.13 2.34
CA LYS A 29 14.53 17.41 2.95
C LYS A 29 13.96 18.35 1.88
N GLU A 30 14.62 18.45 0.72
CA GLU A 30 14.15 19.30 -0.39
C GLU A 30 12.85 18.74 -1.01
N LEU A 31 12.74 17.43 -1.25
CA LEU A 31 11.51 16.79 -1.73
C LEU A 31 10.35 17.00 -0.75
N LYS A 32 10.59 16.84 0.56
CA LYS A 32 9.57 17.12 1.60
C LYS A 32 9.08 18.57 1.52
N LYS A 33 10.00 19.53 1.42
CA LYS A 33 9.64 20.95 1.32
C LYS A 33 8.74 21.22 0.11
N ARG A 34 9.14 20.72 -1.08
CA ARG A 34 8.33 20.85 -2.30
C ARG A 34 6.99 20.16 -2.20
N LEU A 35 6.97 18.95 -1.66
CA LEU A 35 5.74 18.19 -1.48
C LEU A 35 4.78 18.86 -0.50
N CYS A 36 5.26 19.35 0.65
CA CYS A 36 4.42 20.11 1.60
C CYS A 36 3.84 21.36 0.95
N ALA A 37 4.66 22.15 0.25
CA ALA A 37 4.17 23.33 -0.47
C ALA A 37 3.09 22.96 -1.50
N PHE A 38 3.29 21.88 -2.26
CA PHE A 38 2.29 21.39 -3.22
C PHE A 38 1.00 20.92 -2.54
N MET A 39 1.11 20.23 -1.40
CA MET A 39 -0.06 19.81 -0.61
C MET A 39 -0.88 21.02 -0.16
N ASP A 40 -0.22 22.04 0.37
CA ASP A 40 -0.87 23.24 0.90
C ASP A 40 -1.47 24.10 -0.21
N GLU A 41 -0.79 24.24 -1.35
CA GLU A 41 -1.24 25.08 -2.46
C GLU A 41 -2.28 24.41 -3.35
N HIS A 42 -2.15 23.11 -3.59
CA HIS A 42 -2.90 22.42 -4.64
C HIS A 42 -3.77 21.26 -4.15
N ILE A 43 -3.42 20.55 -3.09
CA ILE A 43 -4.18 19.38 -2.65
C ILE A 43 -5.28 19.79 -1.68
N HIS A 44 -4.91 20.33 -0.53
CA HIS A 44 -5.89 20.65 0.54
C HIS A 44 -7.00 21.61 0.07
N PRO A 45 -6.72 22.69 -0.70
CA PRO A 45 -7.78 23.58 -1.19
C PRO A 45 -8.74 22.92 -2.19
N ASN A 46 -8.32 21.84 -2.86
CA ASN A 46 -9.11 21.16 -3.88
C ASN A 46 -9.86 19.91 -3.38
N GLU A 47 -9.73 19.53 -2.11
CA GLU A 47 -10.44 18.35 -1.59
C GLU A 47 -11.97 18.49 -1.70
N GLY A 48 -12.52 19.67 -1.40
CA GLY A 48 -13.96 19.93 -1.57
C GLY A 48 -14.41 19.78 -3.04
N ARG A 49 -13.62 20.29 -3.97
CA ARG A 49 -13.89 20.12 -5.42
C ARG A 49 -13.84 18.65 -5.83
N PHE A 50 -12.85 17.89 -5.33
CA PHE A 50 -12.72 16.46 -5.59
C PHE A 50 -13.97 15.69 -5.18
N TYR A 51 -14.48 15.88 -3.96
CA TYR A 51 -15.71 15.23 -3.51
C TYR A 51 -16.94 15.66 -4.32
N ASN A 52 -17.08 16.94 -4.63
CA ASN A 52 -18.19 17.46 -5.44
C ASN A 52 -18.18 16.87 -6.87
N GLU A 53 -17.02 16.66 -7.47
CA GLU A 53 -16.91 16.02 -8.78
C GLU A 53 -17.36 14.55 -8.72
N ILE A 54 -16.96 13.80 -7.67
CA ILE A 54 -17.38 12.41 -7.45
C ILE A 54 -18.91 12.33 -7.24
N GLU A 55 -19.50 13.25 -6.47
CA GLU A 55 -20.95 13.25 -6.25
C GLU A 55 -21.73 13.52 -7.55
N ARG A 56 -21.19 14.37 -8.43
CA ARG A 56 -21.83 14.71 -9.70
C ARG A 56 -21.77 13.58 -10.73
N ASP A 57 -20.63 12.92 -10.84
CA ASP A 57 -20.39 11.80 -11.75
C ASP A 57 -19.49 10.77 -11.08
N ARG A 58 -20.13 9.86 -10.37
CA ARG A 58 -19.50 9.02 -9.37
C ARG A 58 -18.37 8.14 -9.91
N TRP A 59 -18.52 7.65 -11.11
CA TRP A 59 -17.57 6.70 -11.71
C TRP A 59 -16.69 7.32 -12.81
N ALA A 60 -16.82 8.61 -13.06
CA ALA A 60 -15.91 9.30 -13.96
C ALA A 60 -14.60 9.69 -13.26
N PRO A 61 -13.46 9.70 -13.99
CA PRO A 61 -12.23 10.28 -13.49
C PRO A 61 -12.44 11.74 -13.10
N THR A 62 -11.98 12.13 -11.91
CA THR A 62 -12.14 13.51 -11.44
C THR A 62 -11.22 14.46 -12.22
N ARG A 63 -11.79 15.56 -12.70
CA ARG A 63 -11.05 16.57 -13.49
C ARG A 63 -9.94 17.22 -12.66
N VAL A 64 -10.21 17.46 -11.38
CA VAL A 64 -9.23 18.09 -10.49
C VAL A 64 -7.94 17.28 -10.38
N ILE A 65 -8.02 15.95 -10.31
CA ILE A 65 -6.82 15.10 -10.29
C ILE A 65 -6.06 15.21 -11.62
N GLU A 66 -6.77 15.13 -12.75
CA GLU A 66 -6.14 15.21 -14.07
C GLU A 66 -5.49 16.57 -14.32
N GLU A 67 -6.03 17.68 -13.81
CA GLU A 67 -5.44 19.01 -13.85
C GLU A 67 -4.18 19.15 -12.97
N LEU A 68 -4.13 18.41 -11.86
CA LEU A 68 -3.01 18.47 -10.89
C LEU A 68 -1.83 17.57 -11.29
N LYS A 69 -2.05 16.47 -12.00
CA LYS A 69 -0.98 15.55 -12.47
C LYS A 69 0.13 16.26 -13.25
N PRO A 70 -0.15 17.11 -14.27
CA PRO A 70 0.90 17.86 -14.97
C PRO A 70 1.70 18.79 -14.05
N LYS A 71 1.05 19.42 -13.08
CA LYS A 71 1.71 20.28 -12.09
C LYS A 71 2.64 19.47 -11.18
N ALA A 72 2.19 18.29 -10.73
CA ALA A 72 3.01 17.38 -9.92
C ALA A 72 4.25 16.91 -10.68
N ARG A 73 4.12 16.60 -11.98
CA ARG A 73 5.25 16.27 -12.86
C ARG A 73 6.22 17.44 -13.00
N ALA A 74 5.73 18.65 -13.29
CA ALA A 74 6.55 19.84 -13.40
C ALA A 74 7.30 20.17 -12.09
N ALA A 75 6.71 19.87 -10.94
CA ALA A 75 7.33 20.01 -9.63
C ALA A 75 8.34 18.90 -9.30
N GLY A 76 8.53 17.88 -10.18
CA GLY A 76 9.40 16.73 -9.93
C GLY A 76 8.90 15.82 -8.80
N LEU A 77 7.56 15.72 -8.63
CA LEU A 77 6.89 14.93 -7.59
C LEU A 77 6.12 13.74 -8.18
N TRP A 78 6.62 13.14 -9.25
CA TRP A 78 5.97 12.07 -9.99
C TRP A 78 6.68 10.73 -9.82
N ASN A 79 5.93 9.62 -9.65
CA ASN A 79 6.46 8.26 -9.51
C ASN A 79 7.52 8.10 -8.39
N LEU A 80 7.39 8.84 -7.29
CA LEU A 80 8.39 8.85 -6.21
C LEU A 80 8.54 7.51 -5.50
N PHE A 81 7.57 6.60 -5.65
CA PHE A 81 7.52 5.31 -4.96
C PHE A 81 8.48 4.26 -5.53
N LEU A 82 8.84 4.37 -6.82
CA LEU A 82 9.58 3.34 -7.53
C LEU A 82 11.09 3.54 -7.34
N PRO A 83 11.80 2.58 -6.72
CA PRO A 83 13.23 2.72 -6.42
C PRO A 83 14.13 2.55 -7.64
N ASP A 84 13.58 2.15 -8.77
CA ASP A 84 14.26 1.99 -10.04
C ASP A 84 14.66 3.35 -10.62
N HIS A 85 15.90 3.47 -11.13
CA HIS A 85 16.41 4.71 -11.71
C HIS A 85 15.96 4.95 -13.15
N GLU A 86 15.55 3.91 -13.86
CA GLU A 86 15.07 4.01 -15.25
C GLU A 86 13.59 4.42 -15.27
N TYR A 87 12.78 3.84 -14.38
CA TYR A 87 11.31 3.99 -14.40
C TYR A 87 10.78 4.88 -13.27
N GLY A 88 11.55 5.18 -12.26
CA GLY A 88 11.13 5.91 -11.07
C GLY A 88 12.09 7.01 -10.63
N ALA A 89 11.91 7.54 -9.43
CA ALA A 89 12.74 8.59 -8.85
C ALA A 89 14.04 8.08 -8.22
N GLY A 90 14.26 6.76 -8.21
CA GLY A 90 15.43 6.14 -7.58
C GLY A 90 15.55 6.42 -6.09
N LEU A 91 14.41 6.57 -5.39
CA LEU A 91 14.38 6.71 -3.93
C LEU A 91 14.33 5.34 -3.30
N THR A 92 15.12 5.12 -2.25
CA THR A 92 14.97 3.95 -1.40
C THR A 92 13.62 3.98 -0.67
N ASN A 93 13.17 2.85 -0.12
CA ASN A 93 11.95 2.83 0.70
C ASN A 93 12.06 3.77 1.90
N LEU A 94 13.25 3.84 2.52
CA LEU A 94 13.53 4.76 3.63
C LEU A 94 13.43 6.23 3.21
N GLU A 95 13.93 6.60 2.04
CA GLU A 95 13.84 7.96 1.49
C GLU A 95 12.40 8.32 1.08
N TYR A 96 11.65 7.35 0.55
CA TYR A 96 10.25 7.56 0.16
C TYR A 96 9.30 7.63 1.37
N ALA A 97 9.63 7.02 2.50
CA ALA A 97 8.77 6.94 3.67
C ALA A 97 8.16 8.28 4.12
N PRO A 98 8.93 9.35 4.37
CA PRO A 98 8.37 10.64 4.81
C PRO A 98 7.53 11.32 3.73
N LEU A 99 7.78 11.06 2.45
CA LEU A 99 7.00 11.59 1.33
C LEU A 99 5.65 10.89 1.24
N CYS A 100 5.64 9.56 1.36
CA CYS A 100 4.43 8.75 1.40
C CYS A 100 3.54 9.09 2.60
N GLU A 101 4.14 9.37 3.75
CA GLU A 101 3.42 9.87 4.94
C GLU A 101 2.71 11.20 4.64
N ILE A 102 3.39 12.16 4.01
CA ILE A 102 2.79 13.45 3.65
C ILE A 102 1.62 13.25 2.68
N MET A 103 1.78 12.42 1.64
CA MET A 103 0.70 12.07 0.71
C MET A 103 -0.49 11.40 1.42
N GLY A 104 -0.23 10.59 2.45
CA GLY A 104 -1.25 9.91 3.24
C GLY A 104 -2.21 10.84 3.99
N ARG A 105 -1.89 12.12 4.11
CA ARG A 105 -2.76 13.13 4.73
C ARG A 105 -4.00 13.45 3.88
N SER A 106 -4.02 13.09 2.60
CA SER A 106 -5.17 13.30 1.71
C SER A 106 -5.45 12.08 0.87
N ILE A 107 -6.73 11.72 0.71
CA ILE A 107 -7.12 10.54 -0.07
C ILE A 107 -6.81 10.71 -1.57
N MET A 108 -6.88 11.94 -2.09
CA MET A 108 -6.63 12.23 -3.50
C MET A 108 -5.13 12.37 -3.83
N ALA A 109 -4.30 12.74 -2.85
CA ALA A 109 -2.90 13.07 -3.08
C ALA A 109 -2.08 11.93 -3.72
N PRO A 110 -2.16 10.66 -3.27
CA PRO A 110 -1.37 9.59 -3.88
C PRO A 110 -1.61 9.45 -5.39
N GLU A 111 -2.83 9.66 -5.88
CA GLU A 111 -3.11 9.60 -7.32
C GLU A 111 -2.55 10.80 -8.09
N VAL A 112 -2.59 11.99 -7.52
CA VAL A 112 -2.02 13.20 -8.15
C VAL A 112 -0.52 13.03 -8.44
N PHE A 113 0.18 12.27 -7.59
CA PHE A 113 1.62 12.00 -7.74
C PHE A 113 1.93 10.66 -8.41
N ASN A 114 0.91 9.96 -8.93
CA ASN A 114 1.00 8.59 -9.46
C ASN A 114 1.64 7.60 -8.47
N CYS A 115 1.32 7.75 -7.21
CA CYS A 115 1.82 6.95 -6.09
C CYS A 115 0.70 6.17 -5.37
N SER A 116 -0.45 5.95 -6.02
CA SER A 116 -1.59 5.24 -5.42
C SER A 116 -1.53 3.74 -5.63
N ALA A 117 -2.03 2.98 -4.64
CA ALA A 117 -2.29 1.55 -4.81
C ALA A 117 -3.61 1.34 -5.58
N PRO A 118 -3.73 0.25 -6.37
CA PRO A 118 -2.80 -0.87 -6.55
C PRO A 118 -1.72 -0.63 -7.60
N ASP A 119 -1.79 0.49 -8.35
CA ASP A 119 -0.94 0.76 -9.49
C ASP A 119 0.54 0.72 -9.13
N THR A 120 0.94 1.28 -7.98
CA THR A 120 2.34 1.23 -7.53
C THR A 120 2.87 -0.19 -7.47
N GLY A 121 2.15 -1.11 -6.81
CA GLY A 121 2.59 -2.51 -6.72
C GLY A 121 2.53 -3.23 -8.07
N ASN A 122 1.60 -2.88 -8.96
CA ASN A 122 1.50 -3.47 -10.29
C ASN A 122 2.61 -2.95 -11.22
N MET A 123 2.98 -1.66 -11.11
CA MET A 123 4.14 -1.10 -11.81
C MET A 123 5.45 -1.74 -11.33
N GLU A 124 5.62 -1.98 -10.04
CA GLU A 124 6.78 -2.73 -9.50
C GLU A 124 6.86 -4.16 -10.05
N VAL A 125 5.71 -4.85 -10.16
CA VAL A 125 5.66 -6.19 -10.77
C VAL A 125 6.10 -6.14 -12.23
N LEU A 126 5.59 -5.21 -13.02
CA LEU A 126 5.94 -5.06 -14.42
C LEU A 126 7.40 -4.65 -14.61
N ALA A 127 7.90 -3.70 -13.83
CA ALA A 127 9.29 -3.26 -13.89
C ALA A 127 10.26 -4.42 -13.61
N ARG A 128 9.92 -5.27 -12.61
CA ARG A 128 10.78 -6.33 -12.14
C ARG A 128 10.66 -7.63 -12.94
N TYR A 129 9.46 -7.99 -13.38
CA TYR A 129 9.14 -9.32 -13.90
C TYR A 129 8.57 -9.30 -15.33
N GLY A 130 8.22 -8.14 -15.86
CA GLY A 130 7.68 -8.00 -17.21
C GLY A 130 8.78 -8.15 -18.27
N THR A 131 8.38 -8.68 -19.45
CA THR A 131 9.23 -8.61 -20.65
C THR A 131 9.26 -7.18 -21.20
N GLU A 132 10.17 -6.87 -22.10
CA GLU A 132 10.25 -5.54 -22.69
C GLU A 132 8.95 -5.16 -23.43
N GLU A 133 8.32 -6.13 -24.12
CA GLU A 133 7.03 -5.93 -24.79
C GLU A 133 5.91 -5.63 -23.77
N GLN A 134 5.88 -6.34 -22.63
CA GLN A 134 4.92 -6.09 -21.57
C GLN A 134 5.15 -4.74 -20.90
N LYS A 135 6.41 -4.32 -20.74
CA LYS A 135 6.75 -3.00 -20.21
C LYS A 135 6.35 -1.87 -21.17
N GLU A 136 6.62 -2.02 -22.47
CA GLU A 136 6.15 -1.07 -23.47
C GLU A 136 4.64 -0.93 -23.46
N GLN A 137 3.94 -2.04 -23.49
CA GLN A 137 2.48 -2.06 -23.62
C GLN A 137 1.76 -1.58 -22.37
N TRP A 138 2.27 -1.90 -21.15
CA TRP A 138 1.54 -1.70 -19.90
C TRP A 138 2.26 -0.83 -18.88
N LEU A 139 3.57 -1.04 -18.66
CA LEU A 139 4.30 -0.27 -17.66
C LEU A 139 4.41 1.21 -18.03
N LYS A 140 4.79 1.51 -19.28
CA LYS A 140 4.97 2.90 -19.72
C LYS A 140 3.69 3.74 -19.62
N PRO A 141 2.50 3.26 -20.09
CA PRO A 141 1.25 3.99 -19.91
C PRO A 141 0.85 4.14 -18.43
N LEU A 142 1.14 3.14 -17.56
CA LEU A 142 0.91 3.23 -16.11
C LEU A 142 1.83 4.29 -15.49
N LEU A 143 3.12 4.30 -15.81
CA LEU A 143 4.08 5.31 -15.35
C LEU A 143 3.71 6.70 -15.88
N ALA A 144 3.14 6.78 -17.07
CA ALA A 144 2.59 8.00 -17.62
C ALA A 144 1.27 8.43 -16.95
N GLY A 145 0.64 7.58 -16.12
CA GLY A 145 -0.66 7.85 -15.50
C GLY A 145 -1.82 7.96 -16.49
N GLU A 146 -1.66 7.40 -17.69
CA GLU A 146 -2.66 7.37 -18.77
C GLU A 146 -3.70 6.28 -18.54
N ILE A 147 -3.27 5.15 -18.00
CA ILE A 147 -4.12 4.03 -17.62
C ILE A 147 -3.97 3.71 -16.14
N ARG A 148 -4.90 2.91 -15.64
CA ARG A 148 -4.87 2.32 -14.31
C ARG A 148 -4.90 0.79 -14.40
N SER A 149 -4.71 0.14 -13.26
CA SER A 149 -4.64 -1.31 -13.16
C SER A 149 -5.37 -1.83 -11.92
N CYS A 150 -5.63 -3.13 -11.90
CA CYS A 150 -6.08 -3.82 -10.70
C CYS A 150 -5.28 -5.11 -10.45
N PHE A 151 -5.40 -5.64 -9.23
CA PHE A 151 -4.75 -6.88 -8.83
C PHE A 151 -5.82 -7.91 -8.47
N ALA A 152 -6.01 -8.90 -9.33
CA ALA A 152 -7.08 -9.89 -9.26
C ALA A 152 -6.57 -11.20 -8.62
N MET A 153 -6.40 -11.18 -7.29
CA MET A 153 -5.88 -12.32 -6.52
C MET A 153 -6.96 -12.96 -5.65
N THR A 154 -7.64 -12.17 -4.82
CA THR A 154 -8.56 -12.63 -3.78
C THR A 154 -9.84 -13.23 -4.36
N GLU A 155 -10.34 -14.33 -3.81
CA GLU A 155 -11.52 -15.04 -4.25
C GLU A 155 -12.61 -15.07 -3.16
N PRO A 156 -13.91 -14.95 -3.51
CA PRO A 156 -14.98 -14.99 -2.53
C PRO A 156 -15.23 -16.37 -1.93
N ALA A 157 -14.90 -17.43 -2.67
CA ALA A 157 -15.24 -18.81 -2.29
C ALA A 157 -14.21 -19.47 -1.35
N VAL A 158 -13.01 -18.88 -1.19
CA VAL A 158 -11.93 -19.47 -0.39
C VAL A 158 -11.24 -18.44 0.47
N ALA A 159 -10.58 -18.89 1.55
CA ALA A 159 -9.73 -18.05 2.38
C ALA A 159 -8.44 -17.71 1.64
N SER A 160 -8.45 -16.61 0.89
CA SER A 160 -7.33 -16.17 0.03
C SER A 160 -6.15 -15.56 0.81
N SER A 161 -6.28 -15.40 2.13
CA SER A 161 -5.15 -15.11 3.02
C SER A 161 -4.09 -16.23 2.99
N ASP A 162 -4.51 -17.47 2.72
CA ASP A 162 -3.64 -18.53 2.24
C ASP A 162 -3.69 -18.56 0.69
N ALA A 163 -2.69 -17.96 0.07
CA ALA A 163 -2.60 -17.87 -1.39
C ALA A 163 -2.60 -19.24 -2.09
N THR A 164 -2.31 -20.31 -1.38
CA THR A 164 -2.35 -21.69 -1.94
C THR A 164 -3.78 -22.23 -2.08
N ASN A 165 -4.78 -21.59 -1.45
CA ASN A 165 -6.19 -21.95 -1.56
C ASN A 165 -6.86 -21.43 -2.84
N ILE A 166 -6.22 -20.53 -3.59
CA ILE A 166 -6.75 -19.96 -4.82
C ILE A 166 -7.21 -21.09 -5.75
N GLN A 167 -8.44 -20.99 -6.27
CA GLN A 167 -9.08 -22.00 -7.12
C GLN A 167 -9.21 -21.57 -8.58
N ALA A 168 -9.15 -20.26 -8.86
CA ALA A 168 -9.15 -19.78 -10.25
C ALA A 168 -8.07 -20.47 -11.06
N SER A 169 -8.40 -20.86 -12.30
CA SER A 169 -7.55 -21.68 -13.17
C SER A 169 -6.97 -20.88 -14.31
N ILE A 170 -5.77 -21.27 -14.72
CA ILE A 170 -5.07 -20.82 -15.93
C ILE A 170 -4.69 -22.08 -16.69
N ARG A 171 -5.42 -22.42 -17.75
CA ARG A 171 -5.18 -23.63 -18.54
C ARG A 171 -4.59 -23.28 -19.89
N ARG A 172 -3.46 -23.89 -20.23
CA ARG A 172 -2.84 -23.70 -21.54
C ARG A 172 -3.59 -24.49 -22.63
N GLU A 173 -3.94 -23.80 -23.71
CA GLU A 173 -4.52 -24.38 -24.92
C GLU A 173 -3.77 -23.87 -26.16
N GLY A 174 -2.79 -24.63 -26.62
CA GLY A 174 -1.93 -24.22 -27.73
C GLY A 174 -1.11 -22.97 -27.40
N ASN A 175 -1.35 -21.89 -28.12
CA ASN A 175 -0.67 -20.60 -27.94
C ASN A 175 -1.47 -19.60 -27.06
N GLU A 176 -2.48 -20.08 -26.35
CA GLU A 176 -3.30 -19.27 -25.47
C GLU A 176 -3.38 -19.87 -24.06
N TYR A 177 -3.70 -19.04 -23.10
CA TYR A 177 -4.22 -19.44 -21.80
C TYR A 177 -5.73 -19.18 -21.74
N VAL A 178 -6.47 -20.11 -21.15
CA VAL A 178 -7.90 -19.99 -20.85
C VAL A 178 -8.05 -19.83 -19.35
N LEU A 179 -8.66 -18.73 -18.92
CA LEU A 179 -8.81 -18.34 -17.52
C LEU A 179 -10.26 -18.54 -17.08
N ASN A 180 -10.43 -19.13 -15.91
CA ASN A 180 -11.73 -19.25 -15.25
C ASN A 180 -11.61 -18.98 -13.76
N GLY A 181 -12.54 -18.19 -13.20
CA GLY A 181 -12.63 -17.90 -11.79
C GLY A 181 -13.34 -16.59 -11.48
N ARG A 182 -13.58 -16.36 -10.20
CA ARG A 182 -14.16 -15.11 -9.70
C ARG A 182 -13.24 -14.47 -8.70
N LYS A 183 -12.95 -13.20 -8.89
CA LYS A 183 -12.08 -12.38 -8.05
C LYS A 183 -12.87 -11.24 -7.46
N TRP A 184 -12.63 -10.92 -6.20
CA TRP A 184 -13.27 -9.81 -5.54
C TRP A 184 -12.23 -8.94 -4.81
N TRP A 185 -12.64 -7.80 -4.30
CA TRP A 185 -11.73 -6.79 -3.75
C TRP A 185 -10.60 -6.42 -4.71
N SER A 186 -10.89 -6.51 -6.01
CA SER A 186 -9.98 -6.03 -7.05
C SER A 186 -10.06 -4.51 -7.12
N SER A 187 -9.33 -3.86 -6.20
CA SER A 187 -9.33 -2.40 -6.07
C SER A 187 -8.81 -1.75 -7.34
N GLY A 188 -9.44 -0.64 -7.75
CA GLY A 188 -9.15 0.05 -9.00
C GLY A 188 -9.92 -0.47 -10.21
N ALA A 189 -10.54 -1.65 -10.14
CA ALA A 189 -11.26 -2.22 -11.28
C ALA A 189 -12.53 -1.45 -11.67
N GLY A 190 -13.07 -0.61 -10.78
CA GLY A 190 -14.22 0.26 -11.07
C GLY A 190 -13.87 1.51 -11.89
N ASP A 191 -12.62 1.87 -11.95
CA ASP A 191 -12.15 3.04 -12.70
C ASP A 191 -12.19 2.75 -14.22
N PRO A 192 -12.81 3.60 -15.06
CA PRO A 192 -12.88 3.40 -16.50
C PRO A 192 -11.49 3.43 -17.18
N ARG A 193 -10.48 3.99 -16.51
CA ARG A 193 -9.08 3.98 -16.94
C ARG A 193 -8.37 2.66 -16.60
N CYS A 194 -8.98 1.76 -15.83
CA CYS A 194 -8.41 0.44 -15.53
C CYS A 194 -8.39 -0.42 -16.80
N LYS A 195 -7.22 -0.58 -17.40
CA LYS A 195 -7.05 -1.31 -18.67
C LYS A 195 -6.44 -2.67 -18.52
N ILE A 196 -5.81 -2.97 -17.37
CA ILE A 196 -5.08 -4.21 -17.17
C ILE A 196 -5.29 -4.76 -15.76
N ALA A 197 -5.53 -6.06 -15.65
CA ALA A 197 -5.51 -6.82 -14.41
C ALA A 197 -4.27 -7.72 -14.35
N ILE A 198 -3.61 -7.80 -13.19
CA ILE A 198 -2.70 -8.90 -12.87
C ILE A 198 -3.55 -9.98 -12.21
N PHE A 199 -3.78 -11.08 -12.92
CA PHE A 199 -4.61 -12.18 -12.48
C PHE A 199 -3.77 -13.33 -11.96
N MET A 200 -4.08 -13.83 -10.74
CA MET A 200 -3.44 -15.00 -10.15
C MET A 200 -4.37 -16.21 -10.21
N GLY A 201 -3.87 -17.32 -10.74
CA GLY A 201 -4.61 -18.59 -10.83
C GLY A 201 -3.70 -19.81 -10.82
N LYS A 202 -4.26 -21.00 -10.69
CA LYS A 202 -3.54 -22.28 -10.76
C LYS A 202 -3.28 -22.69 -12.20
N THR A 203 -2.02 -22.93 -12.54
CA THR A 203 -1.61 -23.56 -13.81
C THR A 203 -1.42 -25.07 -13.66
N ASP A 204 -0.83 -25.51 -12.54
CA ASP A 204 -0.65 -26.94 -12.27
C ASP A 204 -1.05 -27.28 -10.83
N PRO A 205 -2.26 -27.83 -10.60
CA PRO A 205 -2.70 -28.20 -9.26
C PRO A 205 -1.95 -29.42 -8.68
N THR A 206 -1.15 -30.14 -9.49
CA THR A 206 -0.37 -31.31 -9.06
C THR A 206 1.07 -30.95 -8.63
N ALA A 207 1.51 -29.75 -8.97
CA ALA A 207 2.83 -29.25 -8.59
C ALA A 207 2.97 -29.07 -7.08
N LYS A 208 4.19 -28.87 -6.59
CA LYS A 208 4.46 -28.52 -5.19
C LYS A 208 3.66 -27.26 -4.81
N ARG A 209 3.14 -27.21 -3.57
CA ARG A 209 2.18 -26.22 -3.05
C ARG A 209 2.43 -24.77 -3.51
N HIS A 210 3.67 -24.30 -3.47
CA HIS A 210 3.99 -22.91 -3.85
C HIS A 210 4.37 -22.73 -5.33
N LEU A 211 4.29 -23.78 -6.14
CA LEU A 211 4.53 -23.78 -7.59
C LEU A 211 3.25 -24.03 -8.40
N GLN A 212 2.09 -24.08 -7.75
CA GLN A 212 0.80 -24.32 -8.42
C GLN A 212 0.27 -23.07 -9.13
N GLN A 213 0.59 -21.88 -8.61
CA GLN A 213 0.02 -20.62 -9.08
C GLN A 213 0.97 -19.90 -10.04
N SER A 214 0.34 -19.23 -11.00
CA SER A 214 0.98 -18.31 -11.95
C SER A 214 0.26 -16.97 -11.94
N MET A 215 0.91 -15.95 -12.51
CA MET A 215 0.29 -14.64 -12.74
C MET A 215 0.35 -14.29 -14.21
N VAL A 216 -0.75 -13.75 -14.71
CA VAL A 216 -0.88 -13.32 -16.10
C VAL A 216 -1.48 -11.93 -16.19
N LEU A 217 -1.15 -11.22 -17.27
CA LEU A 217 -1.69 -9.92 -17.63
C LEU A 217 -3.00 -10.13 -18.41
N VAL A 218 -4.10 -9.56 -17.94
CA VAL A 218 -5.42 -9.69 -18.57
C VAL A 218 -5.93 -8.28 -18.89
N PRO A 219 -6.03 -7.90 -20.18
CA PRO A 219 -6.73 -6.68 -20.57
C PRO A 219 -8.19 -6.74 -20.09
N MET A 220 -8.68 -5.65 -19.50
CA MET A 220 -10.00 -5.62 -18.86
C MET A 220 -11.16 -5.68 -19.85
N ASP A 221 -10.92 -5.43 -21.13
CA ASP A 221 -11.88 -5.51 -22.25
C ASP A 221 -11.86 -6.88 -22.94
N THR A 222 -11.07 -7.85 -22.45
CA THR A 222 -11.04 -9.21 -23.02
C THR A 222 -12.39 -9.90 -22.87
N PRO A 223 -12.92 -10.52 -23.92
CA PRO A 223 -14.18 -11.28 -23.84
C PRO A 223 -14.14 -12.30 -22.70
N GLY A 224 -15.22 -12.34 -21.90
CA GLY A 224 -15.32 -13.20 -20.72
C GLY A 224 -14.89 -12.52 -19.40
N VAL A 225 -14.29 -11.34 -19.44
CA VAL A 225 -14.08 -10.51 -18.24
C VAL A 225 -15.36 -9.72 -17.98
N LYS A 226 -15.95 -9.91 -16.79
CA LYS A 226 -17.21 -9.26 -16.42
C LYS A 226 -17.14 -8.66 -15.04
N MET A 227 -17.36 -7.34 -14.94
CA MET A 227 -17.59 -6.67 -13.67
C MET A 227 -19.01 -7.02 -13.17
N GLU A 228 -19.10 -7.75 -12.06
CA GLU A 228 -20.39 -8.14 -11.47
C GLU A 228 -20.97 -7.01 -10.64
N ARG A 229 -20.16 -6.41 -9.80
CA ARG A 229 -20.52 -5.29 -8.92
C ARG A 229 -19.29 -4.61 -8.34
N LEU A 230 -19.50 -3.47 -7.74
CA LEU A 230 -18.52 -2.78 -6.90
C LEU A 230 -18.90 -2.95 -5.42
N LEU A 231 -17.92 -3.33 -4.63
CA LEU A 231 -18.07 -3.57 -3.19
C LEU A 231 -17.90 -2.26 -2.42
N THR A 232 -18.59 -2.15 -1.28
CA THR A 232 -18.46 -1.01 -0.36
C THR A 232 -17.78 -1.41 0.94
N VAL A 233 -17.08 -0.47 1.54
CA VAL A 233 -16.48 -0.58 2.87
C VAL A 233 -17.33 0.23 3.84
N PHE A 234 -18.14 -0.42 4.67
CA PHE A 234 -19.09 0.25 5.57
C PHE A 234 -19.99 1.29 4.86
N GLY A 235 -20.36 1.03 3.62
CA GLY A 235 -21.15 1.95 2.79
C GLY A 235 -20.33 2.90 1.90
N TYR A 236 -19.05 3.08 2.12
CA TYR A 236 -18.16 3.86 1.25
C TYR A 236 -17.73 3.02 0.04
N ASP A 237 -17.98 3.49 -1.18
CA ASP A 237 -17.65 2.78 -2.43
C ASP A 237 -16.29 3.14 -3.01
N HIS A 238 -15.63 4.18 -2.47
CA HIS A 238 -14.34 4.68 -2.91
C HIS A 238 -14.28 5.02 -4.41
N ALA A 239 -15.39 5.54 -4.95
CA ALA A 239 -15.46 5.99 -6.34
C ALA A 239 -14.43 7.11 -6.65
N PRO A 240 -13.92 7.18 -7.88
CA PRO A 240 -14.16 6.33 -9.04
C PRO A 240 -13.33 5.02 -9.03
N HIS A 241 -12.45 4.85 -8.08
CA HIS A 241 -11.53 3.73 -7.94
C HIS A 241 -12.26 2.38 -7.79
N GLY A 242 -13.15 2.28 -6.78
CA GLY A 242 -13.98 1.11 -6.51
C GLY A 242 -13.22 -0.16 -6.13
N HIS A 243 -13.97 -1.16 -5.68
CA HIS A 243 -13.46 -2.49 -5.36
C HIS A 243 -14.25 -3.53 -6.14
N GLY A 244 -13.68 -4.02 -7.24
CA GLY A 244 -14.38 -4.89 -8.18
C GLY A 244 -14.58 -6.31 -7.66
N ASP A 245 -15.78 -6.83 -7.94
CA ASP A 245 -16.14 -8.24 -7.93
C ASP A 245 -16.23 -8.65 -9.40
N VAL A 246 -15.23 -9.41 -9.88
CA VAL A 246 -14.99 -9.66 -11.32
C VAL A 246 -15.00 -11.14 -11.61
N THR A 247 -15.81 -11.55 -12.56
CA THR A 247 -15.83 -12.92 -13.10
C THR A 247 -14.98 -13.00 -14.35
N PHE A 248 -14.22 -14.08 -14.47
CA PHE A 248 -13.45 -14.47 -15.64
C PHE A 248 -14.01 -15.79 -16.13
N GLU A 249 -14.65 -15.79 -17.30
CA GLU A 249 -15.32 -16.96 -17.87
C GLU A 249 -14.76 -17.25 -19.26
N ASN A 250 -13.99 -18.33 -19.37
CA ASN A 250 -13.31 -18.74 -20.59
C ASN A 250 -12.51 -17.60 -21.26
N VAL A 251 -11.89 -16.74 -20.44
CA VAL A 251 -11.09 -15.61 -20.91
C VAL A 251 -9.84 -16.13 -21.60
N ARG A 252 -9.67 -15.79 -22.87
CA ARG A 252 -8.52 -16.22 -23.68
C ARG A 252 -7.51 -15.11 -23.84
N ILE A 253 -6.26 -15.41 -23.50
CA ILE A 253 -5.12 -14.48 -23.62
C ILE A 253 -3.92 -15.20 -24.26
N PRO A 254 -3.05 -14.49 -24.98
CA PRO A 254 -1.82 -15.06 -25.51
C PRO A 254 -0.90 -15.58 -24.42
N ILE A 255 -0.10 -16.61 -24.72
CA ILE A 255 0.90 -17.13 -23.78
C ILE A 255 1.95 -16.08 -23.39
N SER A 256 2.18 -15.08 -24.23
CA SER A 256 3.07 -13.93 -23.96
C SER A 256 2.60 -13.04 -22.80
N ASN A 257 1.35 -13.20 -22.32
CA ASN A 257 0.83 -12.47 -21.17
C ASN A 257 1.25 -13.11 -19.82
N MET A 258 1.95 -14.24 -19.83
CA MET A 258 2.51 -14.84 -18.62
C MET A 258 3.62 -13.99 -18.04
N LEU A 259 3.54 -13.71 -16.74
CA LEU A 259 4.59 -13.01 -16.00
C LEU A 259 5.61 -14.01 -15.45
N LEU A 260 6.90 -13.81 -15.74
CA LEU A 260 8.04 -14.57 -15.23
C LEU A 260 8.06 -16.07 -15.61
N GLY A 261 6.89 -16.71 -15.79
CA GLY A 261 6.73 -18.11 -16.14
C GLY A 261 5.71 -18.85 -15.28
N GLU A 262 5.31 -20.04 -15.72
CA GLU A 262 4.37 -20.90 -14.99
C GLU A 262 4.95 -21.33 -13.64
N GLY A 263 4.08 -21.42 -12.62
CA GLY A 263 4.44 -21.80 -11.26
C GLY A 263 5.15 -20.72 -10.45
N ARG A 264 5.33 -19.51 -11.00
CA ARG A 264 6.05 -18.40 -10.34
C ARG A 264 5.12 -17.36 -9.69
N GLY A 265 3.81 -17.60 -9.67
CA GLY A 265 2.82 -16.66 -9.14
C GLY A 265 3.01 -16.35 -7.65
N PHE A 266 3.35 -17.32 -6.84
CA PHE A 266 3.62 -17.11 -5.41
C PHE A 266 4.84 -16.22 -5.18
N GLU A 267 5.90 -16.41 -5.94
CA GLU A 267 7.12 -15.58 -5.88
C GLU A 267 6.81 -14.12 -6.23
N ILE A 268 6.05 -13.89 -7.32
CA ILE A 268 5.62 -12.56 -7.73
C ILE A 268 4.78 -11.91 -6.64
N ALA A 269 3.83 -12.65 -6.03
CA ALA A 269 3.00 -12.16 -4.94
C ALA A 269 3.84 -11.66 -3.76
N GLN A 270 4.84 -12.44 -3.33
CA GLN A 270 5.72 -12.05 -2.22
C GLN A 270 6.58 -10.83 -2.57
N GLY A 271 7.09 -10.75 -3.80
CA GLY A 271 7.87 -9.60 -4.28
C GLY A 271 7.07 -8.30 -4.33
N ARG A 272 5.77 -8.37 -4.70
CA ARG A 272 4.84 -7.24 -4.75
C ARG A 272 4.39 -6.76 -3.37
N LEU A 273 4.01 -7.70 -2.51
CA LEU A 273 3.36 -7.39 -1.24
C LEU A 273 4.32 -6.79 -0.20
N GLY A 274 5.62 -7.07 -0.29
CA GLY A 274 6.62 -6.53 0.63
C GLY A 274 6.64 -4.99 0.65
N PRO A 275 7.04 -4.32 -0.43
CA PRO A 275 7.05 -2.86 -0.53
C PRO A 275 5.65 -2.26 -0.34
N GLY A 276 4.62 -2.86 -0.94
CA GLY A 276 3.24 -2.39 -0.82
C GLY A 276 2.76 -2.27 0.63
N ARG A 277 3.11 -3.23 1.49
CA ARG A 277 2.81 -3.21 2.93
C ARG A 277 3.46 -2.02 3.63
N ILE A 278 4.72 -1.74 3.31
CA ILE A 278 5.45 -0.59 3.88
C ILE A 278 4.75 0.70 3.46
N HIS A 279 4.43 0.87 2.17
CA HIS A 279 3.75 2.06 1.66
C HIS A 279 2.37 2.27 2.30
N HIS A 280 1.58 1.21 2.54
CA HIS A 280 0.33 1.32 3.27
C HIS A 280 0.53 1.81 4.70
N CYS A 281 1.55 1.29 5.41
CA CYS A 281 1.86 1.73 6.77
C CYS A 281 2.32 3.20 6.83
N MET A 282 3.11 3.65 5.86
CA MET A 282 3.51 5.05 5.73
C MET A 282 2.30 5.97 5.54
N ARG A 283 1.36 5.62 4.66
CA ARG A 283 0.11 6.39 4.48
C ARG A 283 -0.75 6.40 5.73
N CYS A 284 -0.82 5.29 6.48
CA CYS A 284 -1.51 5.23 7.77
C CYS A 284 -1.01 6.29 8.74
N ILE A 285 0.32 6.48 8.83
CA ILE A 285 0.92 7.49 9.71
C ILE A 285 0.46 8.90 9.29
N GLY A 286 0.42 9.19 7.98
CA GLY A 286 -0.10 10.46 7.46
C GLY A 286 -1.57 10.72 7.81
N VAL A 287 -2.42 9.69 7.73
CA VAL A 287 -3.82 9.76 8.17
C VAL A 287 -3.91 10.06 9.67
N ALA A 288 -3.11 9.38 10.50
CA ALA A 288 -3.07 9.58 11.94
C ALA A 288 -2.60 11.01 12.31
N GLU A 289 -1.59 11.53 11.62
CA GLU A 289 -1.12 12.91 11.80
C GLU A 289 -2.21 13.94 11.51
N ARG A 290 -2.93 13.76 10.41
CA ARG A 290 -4.06 14.66 10.07
C ARG A 290 -5.17 14.57 11.10
N ALA A 291 -5.54 13.36 11.53
CA ALA A 291 -6.57 13.15 12.54
C ALA A 291 -6.21 13.83 13.87
N LEU A 292 -4.95 13.68 14.32
CA LEU A 292 -4.46 14.32 15.52
C LEU A 292 -4.45 15.85 15.39
N ALA A 293 -4.01 16.39 14.26
CA ALA A 293 -4.02 17.84 14.00
C ALA A 293 -5.43 18.41 14.06
N MET A 294 -6.41 17.75 13.40
CA MET A 294 -7.82 18.16 13.46
C MET A 294 -8.41 18.05 14.87
N MET A 295 -8.05 17.00 15.62
CA MET A 295 -8.45 16.85 17.02
C MET A 295 -7.94 18.05 17.84
N CYS A 296 -6.66 18.37 17.73
CA CYS A 296 -6.05 19.50 18.45
C CYS A 296 -6.73 20.84 18.11
N GLU A 297 -7.01 21.09 16.83
CA GLU A 297 -7.72 22.30 16.40
C GLU A 297 -9.13 22.35 16.97
N ARG A 298 -9.87 21.24 16.88
CA ARG A 298 -11.24 21.13 17.36
C ARG A 298 -11.36 21.42 18.85
N VAL A 299 -10.54 20.79 19.67
CA VAL A 299 -10.67 20.84 21.14
C VAL A 299 -10.28 22.19 21.72
N GLN A 300 -9.43 22.97 21.03
CA GLN A 300 -9.10 24.35 21.42
C GLN A 300 -10.26 25.31 21.17
N LYS A 301 -11.06 25.11 20.13
CA LYS A 301 -12.16 25.96 19.73
C LYS A 301 -13.50 25.58 20.37
N ARG A 302 -13.69 24.28 20.68
CA ARG A 302 -14.97 23.77 21.19
C ARG A 302 -15.12 23.95 22.68
N ILE A 303 -16.14 24.72 23.09
CA ILE A 303 -16.46 24.97 24.50
C ILE A 303 -17.56 24.01 24.95
N ALA A 304 -17.34 23.36 26.09
CA ALA A 304 -18.35 22.56 26.80
C ALA A 304 -18.21 22.79 28.30
N PHE A 305 -19.31 22.90 28.99
CA PHE A 305 -19.36 23.19 30.44
C PHE A 305 -18.52 24.42 30.84
N GLY A 306 -18.59 25.47 30.00
CA GLY A 306 -17.98 26.78 30.26
C GLY A 306 -16.48 26.88 29.96
N LYS A 307 -15.81 25.84 29.43
CA LYS A 307 -14.38 25.84 29.10
C LYS A 307 -14.07 25.07 27.82
N PRO A 308 -12.93 25.35 27.15
CA PRO A 308 -12.47 24.58 26.00
C PRO A 308 -12.30 23.08 26.34
N LEU A 309 -12.62 22.20 25.37
CA LEU A 309 -12.40 20.76 25.54
C LEU A 309 -10.91 20.43 25.83
N ALA A 310 -9.99 21.23 25.32
CA ALA A 310 -8.55 21.10 25.58
C ALA A 310 -8.17 21.18 27.07
N GLU A 311 -9.04 21.70 27.92
CA GLU A 311 -8.83 21.77 29.37
C GLU A 311 -9.30 20.49 30.11
N GLN A 312 -9.97 19.56 29.41
CA GLN A 312 -10.37 18.29 29.98
C GLN A 312 -9.17 17.32 30.04
N GLY A 313 -8.98 16.67 31.20
CA GLY A 313 -7.83 15.77 31.44
C GLY A 313 -7.80 14.57 30.50
N THR A 314 -8.95 13.98 30.20
CA THR A 314 -9.07 12.85 29.26
C THR A 314 -8.68 13.24 27.84
N ILE A 315 -9.08 14.42 27.36
CA ILE A 315 -8.71 14.93 26.04
C ILE A 315 -7.21 15.14 25.93
N ARG A 316 -6.57 15.70 26.97
CA ARG A 316 -5.11 15.87 26.99
C ARG A 316 -4.37 14.54 27.00
N ALA A 317 -4.89 13.56 27.72
CA ALA A 317 -4.36 12.19 27.71
C ALA A 317 -4.46 11.55 26.32
N ASP A 318 -5.59 11.67 25.64
CA ASP A 318 -5.81 11.16 24.28
C ASP A 318 -4.86 11.80 23.25
N ILE A 319 -4.62 13.11 23.35
CA ILE A 319 -3.65 13.81 22.48
C ILE A 319 -2.24 13.26 22.72
N ALA A 320 -1.82 13.14 24.00
CA ALA A 320 -0.50 12.66 24.36
C ALA A 320 -0.28 11.20 23.91
N LEU A 321 -1.25 10.31 24.18
CA LEU A 321 -1.22 8.91 23.74
C LEU A 321 -1.13 8.81 22.21
N SER A 322 -1.93 9.60 21.49
CA SER A 322 -1.92 9.61 20.03
C SER A 322 -0.54 10.04 19.49
N ARG A 323 0.09 11.06 20.05
CA ARG A 323 1.43 11.48 19.66
C ARG A 323 2.46 10.38 19.91
N MET A 324 2.47 9.77 21.10
CA MET A 324 3.40 8.70 21.43
C MET A 324 3.24 7.49 20.51
N GLU A 325 2.01 7.05 20.24
CA GLU A 325 1.71 5.93 19.35
C GLU A 325 2.13 6.22 17.90
N ILE A 326 1.92 7.43 17.39
CA ILE A 326 2.36 7.85 16.04
C ILE A 326 3.89 7.78 15.92
N GLU A 327 4.63 8.30 16.91
CA GLU A 327 6.10 8.25 16.87
C GLU A 327 6.63 6.82 16.93
N GLN A 328 6.06 5.97 17.77
CA GLN A 328 6.44 4.56 17.86
C GLN A 328 6.25 3.83 16.53
N VAL A 329 5.08 4.00 15.89
CA VAL A 329 4.80 3.32 14.61
C VAL A 329 5.63 3.89 13.47
N ARG A 330 5.92 5.20 13.49
CA ARG A 330 6.81 5.82 12.50
C ARG A 330 8.21 5.21 12.57
N LEU A 331 8.80 5.14 13.75
CA LEU A 331 10.12 4.56 13.93
C LEU A 331 10.18 3.09 13.52
N LEU A 332 9.15 2.29 13.86
CA LEU A 332 9.07 0.91 13.45
C LEU A 332 8.93 0.78 11.91
N THR A 333 8.15 1.66 11.28
CA THR A 333 7.98 1.68 9.82
C THR A 333 9.26 2.08 9.09
N LEU A 334 10.00 3.08 9.61
CA LEU A 334 11.32 3.46 9.08
C LEU A 334 12.33 2.32 9.23
N LYS A 335 12.31 1.59 10.36
CA LYS A 335 13.13 0.37 10.52
C LYS A 335 12.81 -0.69 9.47
N ALA A 336 11.53 -0.94 9.20
CA ALA A 336 11.12 -1.91 8.17
C ALA A 336 11.57 -1.47 6.77
N ALA A 337 11.45 -0.19 6.44
CA ALA A 337 11.94 0.38 5.19
C ALA A 337 13.46 0.23 5.06
N TYR A 338 14.22 0.57 6.10
CA TYR A 338 15.66 0.39 6.14
C TYR A 338 16.09 -1.07 5.94
N MET A 339 15.44 -2.01 6.63
CA MET A 339 15.72 -3.44 6.49
C MET A 339 15.39 -3.94 5.08
N MET A 340 14.32 -3.46 4.47
CA MET A 340 13.99 -3.76 3.08
C MET A 340 15.08 -3.30 2.12
N ASP A 341 15.59 -2.09 2.30
CA ASP A 341 16.59 -1.49 1.42
C ASP A 341 17.98 -2.13 1.59
N THR A 342 18.37 -2.52 2.81
CA THR A 342 19.72 -2.99 3.12
C THR A 342 19.87 -4.51 3.12
N ALA A 343 18.83 -5.25 3.50
CA ALA A 343 18.86 -6.71 3.64
C ALA A 343 17.86 -7.44 2.72
N GLY A 344 16.92 -6.70 2.12
CA GLY A 344 15.93 -7.23 1.19
C GLY A 344 14.68 -7.80 1.86
N ASN A 345 13.69 -8.13 1.05
CA ASN A 345 12.33 -8.51 1.48
C ASN A 345 12.30 -9.73 2.43
N LYS A 346 13.16 -10.72 2.16
CA LYS A 346 13.19 -11.96 2.96
C LYS A 346 13.66 -11.71 4.39
N GLU A 347 14.68 -10.90 4.56
CA GLU A 347 15.23 -10.59 5.88
C GLU A 347 14.39 -9.56 6.63
N ALA A 348 13.75 -8.61 5.93
CA ALA A 348 12.86 -7.60 6.50
C ALA A 348 11.46 -8.16 6.88
N ARG A 349 11.20 -9.46 6.67
CA ARG A 349 9.86 -10.07 6.84
C ARG A 349 9.26 -9.89 8.25
N ALA A 350 10.10 -9.87 9.28
CA ALA A 350 9.66 -9.68 10.66
C ALA A 350 9.15 -8.25 10.88
N GLU A 351 9.95 -7.26 10.49
CA GLU A 351 9.61 -5.84 10.60
C GLU A 351 8.38 -5.51 9.75
N ILE A 352 8.30 -6.05 8.52
CA ILE A 352 7.14 -5.87 7.64
C ILE A 352 5.86 -6.45 8.28
N ALA A 353 5.95 -7.63 8.89
CA ALA A 353 4.81 -8.22 9.60
C ALA A 353 4.39 -7.37 10.81
N MET A 354 5.35 -6.88 11.61
CA MET A 354 5.07 -6.03 12.77
C MET A 354 4.36 -4.73 12.38
N ILE A 355 4.87 -3.98 11.38
CA ILE A 355 4.25 -2.72 10.98
C ILE A 355 2.86 -2.92 10.42
N LYS A 356 2.63 -4.03 9.71
CA LYS A 356 1.34 -4.34 9.09
C LYS A 356 0.23 -4.58 10.13
N VAL A 357 0.59 -5.05 11.33
CA VAL A 357 -0.33 -5.12 12.47
C VAL A 357 -0.41 -3.78 13.19
N VAL A 358 0.73 -3.18 13.54
CA VAL A 358 0.78 -2.03 14.44
C VAL A 358 0.25 -0.77 13.78
N ALA A 359 0.64 -0.45 12.52
CA ALA A 359 0.30 0.82 11.89
C ALA A 359 -1.22 1.03 11.69
N PRO A 360 -1.99 0.09 11.10
CA PRO A 360 -3.44 0.26 10.99
C PRO A 360 -4.14 0.34 12.35
N ASN A 361 -3.71 -0.48 13.32
CA ASN A 361 -4.32 -0.49 14.66
C ASN A 361 -4.08 0.83 15.41
N VAL A 362 -2.86 1.39 15.36
CA VAL A 362 -2.55 2.71 15.93
C VAL A 362 -3.39 3.78 15.25
N THR A 363 -3.41 3.81 13.92
CA THR A 363 -4.15 4.82 13.15
C THR A 363 -5.65 4.79 13.47
N LEU A 364 -6.24 3.59 13.61
CA LEU A 364 -7.65 3.44 14.01
C LEU A 364 -7.90 4.01 15.41
N ARG A 365 -7.00 3.79 16.38
CA ARG A 365 -7.15 4.37 17.73
C ARG A 365 -7.06 5.89 17.71
N VAL A 366 -6.13 6.46 16.92
CA VAL A 366 -5.99 7.91 16.78
C VAL A 366 -7.23 8.51 16.11
N LEU A 367 -7.73 7.88 15.05
CA LEU A 367 -8.98 8.28 14.38
C LEU A 367 -10.18 8.21 15.33
N ASP A 368 -10.31 7.14 16.11
CA ASP A 368 -11.41 6.96 17.05
C ASP A 368 -11.42 8.06 18.13
N ARG A 369 -10.26 8.40 18.70
CA ARG A 369 -10.12 9.52 19.63
C ARG A 369 -10.48 10.87 18.97
N ALA A 370 -10.05 11.08 17.72
CA ALA A 370 -10.40 12.29 16.98
C ALA A 370 -11.91 12.37 16.67
N ILE A 371 -12.54 11.26 16.28
CA ILE A 371 -14.00 11.15 16.09
C ILE A 371 -14.71 11.50 17.38
N GLN A 372 -14.30 10.91 18.51
CA GLN A 372 -14.90 11.17 19.81
C GLN A 372 -14.80 12.66 20.20
N ALA A 373 -13.67 13.29 19.97
CA ALA A 373 -13.46 14.72 20.25
C ALA A 373 -14.29 15.65 19.33
N HIS A 374 -14.65 15.20 18.14
CA HIS A 374 -15.53 15.92 17.23
C HIS A 374 -17.02 15.72 17.54
N GLY A 375 -17.39 14.66 18.29
CA GLY A 375 -18.77 14.31 18.56
C GLY A 375 -19.54 13.97 17.28
N GLY A 376 -20.78 14.40 17.13
CA GLY A 376 -21.60 14.13 15.95
C GLY A 376 -20.95 14.48 14.61
N ALA A 377 -20.15 15.54 14.55
CA ALA A 377 -19.39 15.87 13.34
C ALA A 377 -18.33 14.83 12.98
N GLY A 378 -17.80 14.11 13.96
CA GLY A 378 -16.78 13.08 13.74
C GLY A 378 -17.30 11.83 13.00
N VAL A 379 -18.61 11.54 13.12
CA VAL A 379 -19.23 10.38 12.47
C VAL A 379 -20.02 10.78 11.21
N SER A 380 -20.08 12.08 10.90
CA SER A 380 -20.73 12.60 9.69
C SER A 380 -19.75 12.74 8.52
N GLN A 381 -20.30 13.01 7.35
CA GLN A 381 -19.55 13.35 6.14
C GLN A 381 -18.91 14.75 6.16
N ASP A 382 -19.18 15.56 7.19
CA ASP A 382 -18.62 16.92 7.32
C ASP A 382 -17.13 16.92 7.64
N THR A 383 -16.60 15.76 8.05
CA THR A 383 -15.18 15.54 8.27
C THR A 383 -14.69 14.30 7.52
N PHE A 384 -13.40 14.25 7.24
CA PHE A 384 -12.81 13.05 6.62
C PHE A 384 -12.71 11.85 7.58
N LEU A 385 -12.95 12.04 8.88
CA LEU A 385 -12.59 11.10 9.94
C LEU A 385 -13.31 9.74 9.81
N ALA A 386 -14.62 9.75 9.61
CA ALA A 386 -15.40 8.52 9.49
C ALA A 386 -14.99 7.70 8.25
N GLY A 387 -14.86 8.35 7.10
CA GLY A 387 -14.39 7.70 5.88
C GLY A 387 -12.96 7.17 5.99
N ALA A 388 -12.06 7.94 6.64
CA ALA A 388 -10.70 7.52 6.91
C ALA A 388 -10.66 6.30 7.85
N TRP A 389 -11.48 6.28 8.89
CA TRP A 389 -11.59 5.15 9.80
C TRP A 389 -12.04 3.88 9.06
N ALA A 390 -13.08 4.00 8.23
CA ALA A 390 -13.58 2.90 7.41
C ALA A 390 -12.49 2.36 6.46
N ASN A 391 -11.79 3.26 5.77
CA ASN A 391 -10.71 2.90 4.85
C ASN A 391 -9.54 2.21 5.58
N VAL A 392 -9.04 2.79 6.67
CA VAL A 392 -7.93 2.22 7.46
C VAL A 392 -8.30 0.86 8.04
N ARG A 393 -9.58 0.64 8.41
CA ARG A 393 -10.04 -0.66 8.92
C ARG A 393 -9.81 -1.79 7.91
N THR A 394 -9.85 -1.51 6.62
CA THR A 394 -9.57 -2.51 5.58
C THR A 394 -8.13 -2.98 5.60
N LEU A 395 -7.18 -2.13 6.02
CA LEU A 395 -5.76 -2.46 6.05
C LEU A 395 -5.38 -3.49 7.12
N ARG A 396 -6.28 -3.79 8.05
CA ARG A 396 -6.15 -4.94 8.95
C ARG A 396 -6.49 -6.28 8.29
N LEU A 397 -6.99 -6.25 7.05
CA LEU A 397 -7.41 -7.40 6.25
C LEU A 397 -6.60 -7.50 4.95
N ALA A 398 -6.45 -6.39 4.22
CA ALA A 398 -5.75 -6.33 2.95
C ALA A 398 -4.26 -6.65 3.11
N ASP A 399 -3.65 -7.25 2.09
CA ASP A 399 -2.24 -7.69 2.06
C ASP A 399 -1.85 -8.64 3.21
N GLY A 400 -2.80 -9.42 3.68
CA GLY A 400 -2.73 -10.33 4.82
C GLY A 400 -3.36 -9.72 6.07
N PRO A 401 -4.30 -10.45 6.71
CA PRO A 401 -4.93 -10.03 7.95
C PRO A 401 -3.95 -10.03 9.13
N ASP A 402 -4.32 -9.33 10.21
CA ASP A 402 -3.52 -9.24 11.44
C ASP A 402 -3.07 -10.63 11.94
N GLU A 403 -3.94 -11.63 11.85
CA GLU A 403 -3.69 -13.02 12.31
C GLU A 403 -2.56 -13.69 11.53
N VAL A 404 -2.48 -13.47 10.21
CA VAL A 404 -1.39 -14.01 9.37
C VAL A 404 -0.04 -13.40 9.77
N HIS A 405 -0.04 -12.10 10.05
CA HIS A 405 1.19 -11.40 10.41
C HIS A 405 1.63 -11.73 11.85
N THR A 406 0.71 -11.80 12.80
CA THR A 406 1.01 -12.19 14.20
C THR A 406 1.53 -13.61 14.28
N GLU A 407 0.95 -14.55 13.52
CA GLU A 407 1.43 -15.93 13.43
C GLU A 407 2.84 -15.98 12.81
N ALA A 408 3.12 -15.18 11.78
CA ALA A 408 4.45 -15.08 11.18
C ALA A 408 5.49 -14.57 12.18
N ILE A 409 5.17 -13.53 12.95
CA ILE A 409 6.04 -12.97 13.99
C ILE A 409 6.32 -14.04 15.06
N ALA A 410 5.27 -14.68 15.57
CA ALA A 410 5.40 -15.70 16.64
C ALA A 410 6.29 -16.88 16.19
N LYS A 411 6.13 -17.35 14.94
CA LYS A 411 6.99 -18.41 14.39
C LYS A 411 8.46 -18.00 14.31
N LEU A 412 8.74 -16.77 13.92
CA LEU A 412 10.12 -16.26 13.85
C LEU A 412 10.75 -16.16 15.24
N GLU A 413 10.03 -15.67 16.26
CA GLU A 413 10.49 -15.60 17.64
C GLU A 413 10.76 -16.98 18.22
N LEU A 414 9.86 -17.94 18.01
CA LEU A 414 10.06 -19.32 18.49
C LEU A 414 11.25 -20.04 17.80
N GLN A 415 11.56 -19.66 16.56
CA GLN A 415 12.74 -20.17 15.86
C GLN A 415 14.05 -19.55 16.38
N SER A 416 14.06 -18.24 16.64
CA SER A 416 15.21 -17.52 17.19
C SER A 416 15.51 -17.94 18.63
N GLY A 417 14.50 -18.15 19.47
CA GLY A 417 14.66 -18.62 20.84
C GLY A 417 15.31 -20.02 20.96
N ARG A 418 15.13 -20.88 19.95
CA ARG A 418 15.82 -22.18 19.90
C ARG A 418 17.33 -22.07 19.60
N SER A 419 17.76 -20.99 18.90
CA SER A 419 19.18 -20.75 18.64
C SER A 419 19.89 -20.03 19.78
N ALA A 420 19.19 -19.20 20.57
CA ALA A 420 19.78 -18.44 21.66
C ALA A 420 20.18 -19.31 22.88
N THR A 421 19.59 -20.50 23.04
CA THR A 421 20.00 -21.46 24.10
C THR A 421 21.32 -22.18 23.80
N HIS A 422 21.94 -21.94 22.64
CA HIS A 422 23.21 -22.56 22.21
C HIS A 422 24.30 -21.53 21.89
N SER A 423 24.10 -20.26 22.21
CA SER A 423 25.05 -19.16 21.93
C SER A 423 25.09 -18.21 23.12
N CYS A 424 25.83 -18.59 24.16
CA CYS A 424 26.41 -17.69 25.16
C CYS A 424 27.92 -17.96 25.19
#